data_af1457486ed57676e07b34d9bd799961
#
_entry.id   af1457486ed57676e07b34d9bd799961
#
_cell.length_a   1.000
_cell.length_b   1.000
_cell.length_c   1.000
_cell.angle_alpha   90.00
_cell.angle_beta   90.00
_cell.angle_gamma   90.00
#
_symmetry.space_group_name_H-M   'P 1'
#
loop_
_entity.id
_entity.type
_entity.pdbx_description
1 polymer ?
#
loop_
_entity_poly.entity_id
_entity_poly.type
_entity_poly.pdbx_seq_one_letter_code
_entity_poly.pdbx_strand_id
1 'polypeptide(L)'
;MDYTEIKGIDNESIYIKVYNIENPKGCIQVIHGMMEHQDRYVEFATRMNKLGYSVVTSDLRGHGKNTKTQGYFAKKKGNLLLISDQVTITNFIQNVLNINNIILFGHSMGSIIARNVLINNSSSYSKVILSGFPHYQKGTSAALFLAGFISIFKTNSGKSKILDNATLGGFQKAVKQRKTDTDWISTSEENINNYINDPLCGNSFTISAYKDLYRLVKGLHNKKSTNVVNMPILLINGKDDPVVGQEKGYNQTIKDLNRQGFDNLKHVDFENMRHEILNENEKDLVYTEIEKFLGENLC
;
A
#
# COMPACT_ATOMS: atom_id res chain seq x y z
N MET A 1 2.57 -4.57 21.95
CA MET A 1 3.62 -5.25 21.13
C MET A 1 4.70 -4.25 20.83
N ASP A 2 5.94 -4.63 21.07
CA ASP A 2 7.08 -3.77 20.80
C ASP A 2 7.51 -3.84 19.33
N TYR A 3 8.14 -2.78 18.87
CA TYR A 3 8.73 -2.77 17.52
C TYR A 3 9.98 -3.65 17.49
N THR A 4 10.11 -4.45 16.43
CA THR A 4 11.38 -5.09 16.07
C THR A 4 12.07 -4.23 15.01
N GLU A 5 13.35 -3.95 15.22
CA GLU A 5 14.17 -3.22 14.27
C GLU A 5 14.97 -4.21 13.42
N ILE A 6 14.85 -4.08 12.11
CA ILE A 6 15.70 -4.77 11.13
C ILE A 6 16.41 -3.74 10.25
N LYS A 7 17.49 -4.12 9.58
CA LYS A 7 18.28 -3.18 8.76
C LYS A 7 17.96 -3.35 7.28
N GLY A 8 17.66 -2.22 6.64
CA GLY A 8 17.59 -2.11 5.20
C GLY A 8 18.97 -2.21 4.52
N ILE A 9 18.98 -2.29 3.20
CA ILE A 9 20.23 -2.41 2.41
C ILE A 9 21.16 -1.20 2.53
N ASP A 10 20.66 -0.07 2.99
CA ASP A 10 21.41 1.17 3.23
C ASP A 10 21.72 1.40 4.72
N ASN A 11 21.57 0.35 5.56
CA ASN A 11 21.72 0.35 7.01
C ASN A 11 20.71 1.25 7.77
N GLU A 12 19.72 1.84 7.12
CA GLU A 12 18.63 2.51 7.81
C GLU A 12 17.70 1.48 8.47
N SER A 13 17.08 1.90 9.57
CA SER A 13 16.21 1.04 10.36
C SER A 13 14.84 0.89 9.69
N ILE A 14 14.35 -0.34 9.62
CA ILE A 14 12.98 -0.70 9.27
C ILE A 14 12.32 -1.18 10.56
N TYR A 15 11.24 -0.54 10.96
CA TYR A 15 10.52 -0.88 12.17
C TYR A 15 9.31 -1.73 11.84
N ILE A 16 9.31 -2.99 12.28
CA ILE A 16 8.26 -3.96 12.03
C ILE A 16 7.55 -4.34 13.33
N LYS A 17 6.30 -4.79 13.21
CA LYS A 17 5.57 -5.50 14.26
C LYS A 17 5.26 -6.90 13.78
N VAL A 18 5.53 -7.89 14.62
CA VAL A 18 5.31 -9.30 14.33
C VAL A 18 4.17 -9.81 15.20
N TYR A 19 3.04 -10.11 14.59
CA TYR A 19 1.88 -10.74 15.21
C TYR A 19 1.97 -12.25 14.96
N ASN A 20 2.89 -12.90 15.68
CA ASN A 20 3.16 -14.32 15.48
C ASN A 20 2.18 -15.21 16.23
N ILE A 21 1.87 -16.36 15.65
CA ILE A 21 1.12 -17.45 16.28
C ILE A 21 1.89 -18.76 16.14
N GLU A 22 1.56 -19.76 16.93
CA GLU A 22 2.13 -21.10 16.83
C GLU A 22 1.61 -21.82 15.58
N ASN A 23 2.50 -22.49 14.84
CA ASN A 23 2.19 -23.30 13.65
C ASN A 23 1.28 -22.57 12.63
N PRO A 24 1.70 -21.38 12.12
CA PRO A 24 0.87 -20.62 11.21
C PRO A 24 0.71 -21.30 9.85
N LYS A 25 -0.46 -21.18 9.23
CA LYS A 25 -0.72 -21.58 7.85
C LYS A 25 0.14 -20.81 6.84
N GLY A 26 0.61 -19.63 7.23
CA GLY A 26 1.43 -18.70 6.45
C GLY A 26 1.58 -17.39 7.18
N CYS A 27 2.25 -16.43 6.52
CA CYS A 27 2.43 -15.08 7.04
C CYS A 27 1.89 -14.05 6.06
N ILE A 28 1.12 -13.07 6.56
CA ILE A 28 0.67 -11.93 5.76
C ILE A 28 1.61 -10.76 6.02
N GLN A 29 2.35 -10.36 4.97
CA GLN A 29 3.17 -9.15 4.99
C GLN A 29 2.31 -7.97 4.55
N VAL A 30 2.16 -6.96 5.40
CA VAL A 30 1.30 -5.80 5.17
C VAL A 30 2.12 -4.57 4.80
N ILE A 31 1.75 -3.93 3.69
CA ILE A 31 2.29 -2.65 3.22
C ILE A 31 1.17 -1.61 3.29
N HIS A 32 1.29 -0.66 4.20
CA HIS A 32 0.29 0.38 4.42
C HIS A 32 0.28 1.46 3.32
N GLY A 33 -0.72 2.33 3.35
CA GLY A 33 -0.92 3.39 2.38
C GLY A 33 -0.10 4.66 2.63
N MET A 34 -0.39 5.69 1.83
CA MET A 34 0.20 7.02 1.95
C MET A 34 -0.39 7.74 3.17
N MET A 35 0.47 8.44 3.93
CA MET A 35 0.05 9.30 5.06
C MET A 35 -0.69 8.55 6.17
N GLU A 36 -0.36 7.28 6.38
CA GLU A 36 -0.83 6.45 7.48
C GLU A 36 0.35 5.65 8.08
N HIS A 37 0.09 4.67 8.95
CA HIS A 37 1.14 3.88 9.60
C HIS A 37 0.66 2.47 9.99
N GLN A 38 1.62 1.59 10.33
CA GLN A 38 1.36 0.17 10.61
C GLN A 38 0.40 -0.10 11.76
N ASP A 39 0.27 0.80 12.76
CA ASP A 39 -0.59 0.57 13.92
C ASP A 39 -2.09 0.59 13.56
N ARG A 40 -2.45 1.10 12.39
CA ARG A 40 -3.83 1.04 11.87
C ARG A 40 -4.26 -0.36 11.42
N TYR A 41 -3.32 -1.30 11.35
CA TYR A 41 -3.56 -2.69 10.94
C TYR A 41 -3.64 -3.68 12.12
N VAL A 42 -3.75 -3.21 13.37
CA VAL A 42 -3.86 -4.07 14.57
C VAL A 42 -5.10 -4.97 14.51
N GLU A 43 -6.25 -4.41 14.12
CA GLU A 43 -7.50 -5.19 13.99
C GLU A 43 -7.35 -6.24 12.87
N PHE A 44 -6.81 -5.84 11.72
CA PHE A 44 -6.54 -6.76 10.61
C PHE A 44 -5.64 -7.92 11.07
N ALA A 45 -4.51 -7.61 11.73
CA ALA A 45 -3.59 -8.63 12.22
C ALA A 45 -4.25 -9.58 13.23
N THR A 46 -5.06 -9.03 14.15
CA THR A 46 -5.79 -9.82 15.14
C THR A 46 -6.80 -10.78 14.49
N ARG A 47 -7.51 -10.32 13.45
CA ARG A 47 -8.47 -11.16 12.71
C ARG A 47 -7.74 -12.25 11.92
N MET A 48 -6.63 -11.92 11.26
CA MET A 48 -5.83 -12.91 10.51
C MET A 48 -5.17 -13.95 11.43
N ASN A 49 -4.74 -13.56 12.63
CA ASN A 49 -4.27 -14.52 13.63
C ASN A 49 -5.36 -15.55 14.00
N LYS A 50 -6.61 -15.12 14.18
CA LYS A 50 -7.75 -16.03 14.44
C LYS A 50 -8.00 -17.02 13.29
N LEU A 51 -7.66 -16.65 12.05
CA LEU A 51 -7.74 -17.50 10.87
C LEU A 51 -6.53 -18.43 10.70
N GLY A 52 -5.52 -18.32 11.57
CA GLY A 52 -4.32 -19.15 11.56
C GLY A 52 -3.16 -18.59 10.74
N TYR A 53 -3.10 -17.28 10.51
CA TYR A 53 -1.99 -16.63 9.82
C TYR A 53 -1.22 -15.73 10.77
N SER A 54 0.11 -15.81 10.78
CA SER A 54 0.96 -14.76 11.36
C SER A 54 0.88 -13.50 10.49
N VAL A 55 1.11 -12.33 11.08
CA VAL A 55 1.11 -11.06 10.33
C VAL A 55 2.36 -10.26 10.67
N VAL A 56 2.97 -9.67 9.65
CA VAL A 56 4.07 -8.72 9.80
C VAL A 56 3.66 -7.41 9.15
N THR A 57 3.65 -6.35 9.95
CA THR A 57 3.43 -4.97 9.49
C THR A 57 4.72 -4.18 9.60
N SER A 58 4.85 -3.09 8.85
CA SER A 58 6.00 -2.20 8.93
C SER A 58 5.60 -0.76 8.70
N ASP A 59 6.28 0.18 9.36
CA ASP A 59 6.23 1.58 8.94
C ASP A 59 7.10 1.79 7.70
N LEU A 60 6.53 2.31 6.64
CA LEU A 60 7.25 2.73 5.46
C LEU A 60 8.17 3.91 5.79
N ARG A 61 9.26 4.09 5.05
CA ARG A 61 10.14 5.27 5.19
C ARG A 61 9.31 6.56 5.16
N GLY A 62 9.59 7.44 6.10
CA GLY A 62 8.87 8.71 6.24
C GLY A 62 7.49 8.59 6.89
N HIS A 63 7.15 7.45 7.47
CA HIS A 63 5.89 7.20 8.16
C HIS A 63 6.10 6.67 9.59
N GLY A 64 5.04 6.70 10.38
CA GLY A 64 5.02 6.14 11.72
C GLY A 64 5.83 6.89 12.76
N LYS A 65 6.01 6.27 13.92
CA LYS A 65 6.63 6.89 15.11
C LYS A 65 8.15 7.07 14.98
N ASN A 66 8.79 6.20 14.20
CA ASN A 66 10.25 6.08 14.21
C ASN A 66 10.94 6.88 13.10
N THR A 67 10.18 7.63 12.31
CA THR A 67 10.77 8.51 11.29
C THR A 67 11.21 9.85 11.86
N LYS A 68 12.37 10.34 11.44
CA LYS A 68 12.87 11.68 11.81
C LYS A 68 12.10 12.81 11.11
N THR A 69 11.58 12.52 9.91
CA THR A 69 10.88 13.51 9.08
C THR A 69 9.72 12.85 8.38
N GLN A 70 8.50 13.21 8.80
CA GLN A 70 7.29 12.71 8.19
C GLN A 70 7.22 13.10 6.70
N GLY A 71 6.90 12.10 5.87
CA GLY A 71 6.79 12.24 4.43
C GLY A 71 8.12 12.32 3.67
N TYR A 72 9.26 11.93 4.29
CA TYR A 72 10.57 11.88 3.64
C TYR A 72 11.09 10.44 3.53
N PHE A 73 11.28 9.92 2.31
CA PHE A 73 11.71 8.53 2.12
C PHE A 73 13.23 8.38 2.14
N ALA A 74 13.93 9.17 1.33
CA ALA A 74 15.40 9.14 1.26
C ALA A 74 15.93 10.35 0.48
N LYS A 75 17.24 10.57 0.59
CA LYS A 75 17.95 11.60 -0.18
C LYS A 75 17.93 11.32 -1.69
N LYS A 76 18.02 10.05 -2.08
CA LYS A 76 18.01 9.57 -3.48
C LYS A 76 17.38 8.19 -3.55
N LYS A 77 16.71 7.88 -4.67
CA LYS A 77 16.18 6.54 -4.99
C LYS A 77 15.23 5.98 -3.92
N GLY A 78 14.45 6.83 -3.24
CA GLY A 78 13.51 6.40 -2.20
C GLY A 78 12.51 5.37 -2.70
N ASN A 79 12.09 5.47 -3.96
CA ASN A 79 11.24 4.46 -4.60
C ASN A 79 11.87 3.06 -4.66
N LEU A 80 13.18 2.95 -4.91
CA LEU A 80 13.87 1.66 -4.92
C LEU A 80 14.12 1.15 -3.51
N LEU A 81 14.40 2.03 -2.56
CA LEU A 81 14.58 1.67 -1.16
C LEU A 81 13.27 1.18 -0.53
N LEU A 82 12.12 1.80 -0.83
CA LEU A 82 10.81 1.29 -0.40
C LEU A 82 10.54 -0.14 -0.89
N ILE A 83 10.90 -0.45 -2.15
CA ILE A 83 10.79 -1.81 -2.69
C ILE A 83 11.75 -2.76 -1.98
N SER A 84 13.01 -2.34 -1.81
CA SER A 84 14.05 -3.14 -1.16
C SER A 84 13.73 -3.46 0.31
N ASP A 85 13.15 -2.51 1.04
CA ASP A 85 12.74 -2.72 2.43
C ASP A 85 11.70 -3.84 2.51
N GLN A 86 10.74 -3.89 1.56
CA GLN A 86 9.75 -4.96 1.54
C GLN A 86 10.38 -6.32 1.27
N VAL A 87 11.39 -6.39 0.39
CA VAL A 87 12.15 -7.63 0.15
C VAL A 87 12.94 -8.03 1.41
N THR A 88 13.51 -7.05 2.13
CA THR A 88 14.20 -7.31 3.41
C THR A 88 13.24 -7.90 4.46
N ILE A 89 12.01 -7.38 4.54
CA ILE A 89 10.97 -7.91 5.44
C ILE A 89 10.57 -9.33 5.00
N THR A 90 10.41 -9.59 3.70
CA THR A 90 10.14 -10.94 3.17
C THR A 90 11.23 -11.92 3.59
N ASN A 91 12.51 -11.54 3.44
CA ASN A 91 13.65 -12.36 3.86
C ASN A 91 13.65 -12.60 5.38
N PHE A 92 13.26 -11.62 6.18
CA PHE A 92 13.09 -11.78 7.62
C PHE A 92 12.01 -12.82 7.95
N ILE A 93 10.86 -12.77 7.28
CA ILE A 93 9.78 -13.75 7.45
C ILE A 93 10.27 -15.17 7.11
N GLN A 94 10.98 -15.33 6.00
CA GLN A 94 11.48 -16.63 5.54
C GLN A 94 12.59 -17.19 6.46
N ASN A 95 13.58 -16.37 6.80
CA ASN A 95 14.81 -16.85 7.41
C ASN A 95 14.80 -16.77 8.95
N VAL A 96 14.02 -15.83 9.52
CA VAL A 96 13.97 -15.66 11.00
C VAL A 96 12.70 -16.27 11.58
N LEU A 97 11.54 -16.06 10.92
CA LEU A 97 10.29 -16.69 11.38
C LEU A 97 10.11 -18.12 10.80
N ASN A 98 10.93 -18.54 9.84
CA ASN A 98 10.84 -19.82 9.14
C ASN A 98 9.49 -20.09 8.47
N ILE A 99 8.85 -19.04 7.90
CA ILE A 99 7.56 -19.13 7.21
C ILE A 99 7.77 -18.86 5.72
N ASN A 100 7.53 -19.90 4.88
CA ASN A 100 7.70 -19.80 3.42
C ASN A 100 6.40 -19.47 2.68
N ASN A 101 5.24 -19.76 3.26
CA ASN A 101 3.95 -19.38 2.68
C ASN A 101 3.63 -17.92 3.02
N ILE A 102 4.03 -16.99 2.14
CA ILE A 102 3.85 -15.55 2.36
C ILE A 102 2.76 -15.02 1.46
N ILE A 103 1.80 -14.32 2.06
CA ILE A 103 0.78 -13.55 1.38
C ILE A 103 1.16 -12.06 1.45
N LEU A 104 1.16 -11.37 0.31
CA LEU A 104 1.46 -9.95 0.27
C LEU A 104 0.17 -9.14 0.27
N PHE A 105 -0.03 -8.32 1.29
CA PHE A 105 -1.13 -7.36 1.35
C PHE A 105 -0.61 -5.94 1.13
N GLY A 106 -1.21 -5.20 0.20
CA GLY A 106 -0.88 -3.79 -0.03
C GLY A 106 -2.12 -2.93 -0.12
N HIS A 107 -2.18 -1.85 0.67
CA HIS A 107 -3.25 -0.86 0.60
C HIS A 107 -2.78 0.42 -0.07
N SER A 108 -3.58 0.99 -0.98
CA SER A 108 -3.31 2.30 -1.59
C SER A 108 -1.89 2.41 -2.16
N MET A 109 -1.04 3.33 -1.69
CA MET A 109 0.38 3.40 -2.04
C MET A 109 1.09 2.06 -1.78
N GLY A 110 0.71 1.34 -0.72
CA GLY A 110 1.24 0.00 -0.44
C GLY A 110 0.95 -0.99 -1.57
N SER A 111 -0.19 -0.88 -2.25
CA SER A 111 -0.51 -1.71 -3.42
C SER A 111 0.38 -1.36 -4.64
N ILE A 112 0.77 -0.08 -4.79
CA ILE A 112 1.74 0.34 -5.81
C ILE A 112 3.11 -0.28 -5.50
N ILE A 113 3.55 -0.23 -4.24
CA ILE A 113 4.81 -0.81 -3.79
C ILE A 113 4.78 -2.34 -3.99
N ALA A 114 3.72 -3.02 -3.54
CA ALA A 114 3.52 -4.47 -3.70
C ALA A 114 3.66 -4.89 -5.17
N ARG A 115 2.96 -4.23 -6.09
CA ARG A 115 3.05 -4.51 -7.53
C ARG A 115 4.47 -4.30 -8.08
N ASN A 116 5.23 -3.31 -7.60
CA ASN A 116 6.62 -3.12 -7.98
C ASN A 116 7.55 -4.20 -7.40
N VAL A 117 7.27 -4.70 -6.18
CA VAL A 117 7.99 -5.83 -5.56
C VAL A 117 7.80 -7.09 -6.39
N LEU A 118 6.58 -7.39 -6.81
CA LEU A 118 6.23 -8.60 -7.56
C LEU A 118 6.98 -8.73 -8.89
N ILE A 119 7.37 -7.64 -9.52
CA ILE A 119 8.06 -7.67 -10.83
C ILE A 119 9.33 -8.51 -10.80
N ASN A 120 10.06 -8.51 -9.68
CA ASN A 120 11.32 -9.24 -9.55
C ASN A 120 11.32 -10.29 -8.42
N ASN A 121 10.29 -10.31 -7.57
CA ASN A 121 10.26 -11.14 -6.37
C ASN A 121 8.95 -11.94 -6.24
N SER A 122 8.24 -12.17 -7.35
CA SER A 122 6.94 -12.86 -7.33
C SER A 122 7.03 -14.28 -6.76
N SER A 123 8.15 -14.98 -6.95
CA SER A 123 8.36 -16.34 -6.42
C SER A 123 8.37 -16.44 -4.89
N SER A 124 8.49 -15.33 -4.19
CA SER A 124 8.47 -15.30 -2.73
C SER A 124 7.06 -15.28 -2.14
N TYR A 125 6.02 -15.15 -2.96
CA TYR A 125 4.65 -14.98 -2.50
C TYR A 125 3.73 -16.05 -3.10
N SER A 126 2.81 -16.55 -2.28
CA SER A 126 1.81 -17.54 -2.71
C SER A 126 0.50 -16.90 -3.16
N LYS A 127 0.14 -15.76 -2.57
CA LYS A 127 -1.07 -14.98 -2.87
C LYS A 127 -0.80 -13.48 -2.68
N VAL A 128 -1.62 -12.65 -3.31
CA VAL A 128 -1.55 -11.20 -3.16
C VAL A 128 -2.94 -10.60 -2.94
N ILE A 129 -3.03 -9.61 -2.07
CA ILE A 129 -4.25 -8.83 -1.85
C ILE A 129 -3.91 -7.35 -2.09
N LEU A 130 -4.59 -6.71 -3.01
CA LEU A 130 -4.43 -5.29 -3.35
C LEU A 130 -5.71 -4.55 -2.98
N SER A 131 -5.66 -3.73 -1.95
CA SER A 131 -6.79 -2.96 -1.44
C SER A 131 -6.68 -1.49 -1.87
N GLY A 132 -7.79 -0.91 -2.36
CA GLY A 132 -7.84 0.50 -2.76
C GLY A 132 -6.73 0.87 -3.77
N PHE A 133 -6.50 0.03 -4.75
CA PHE A 133 -5.34 0.02 -5.63
C PHE A 133 -5.35 1.17 -6.66
N PRO A 134 -4.38 2.12 -6.60
CA PRO A 134 -4.26 3.16 -7.61
C PRO A 134 -3.84 2.59 -8.98
N HIS A 135 -4.34 3.19 -10.05
CA HIS A 135 -3.96 2.86 -11.42
C HIS A 135 -2.95 3.85 -12.00
N TYR A 136 -2.27 3.44 -13.08
CA TYR A 136 -1.42 4.34 -13.83
C TYR A 136 -2.25 5.41 -14.55
N GLN A 137 -1.86 6.67 -14.41
CA GLN A 137 -2.45 7.81 -15.09
C GLN A 137 -1.43 8.46 -16.03
N LYS A 138 -1.85 8.81 -17.24
CA LYS A 138 -0.97 9.47 -18.24
C LYS A 138 -0.35 10.78 -17.72
N GLY A 139 -1.03 11.48 -16.80
CA GLY A 139 -0.53 12.68 -16.13
C GLY A 139 0.66 12.48 -15.18
N THR A 140 0.98 11.23 -14.80
CA THR A 140 2.07 10.92 -13.85
C THR A 140 3.43 11.45 -14.30
N SER A 141 3.73 11.42 -15.61
CA SER A 141 4.98 11.97 -16.14
C SER A 141 5.05 13.49 -16.04
N ALA A 142 3.94 14.18 -16.26
CA ALA A 142 3.84 15.63 -16.09
C ALA A 142 3.97 16.02 -14.60
N ALA A 143 3.34 15.25 -13.69
CA ALA A 143 3.48 15.45 -12.25
C ALA A 143 4.94 15.25 -11.77
N LEU A 144 5.64 14.25 -12.30
CA LEU A 144 7.06 14.02 -12.02
C LEU A 144 7.93 15.18 -12.53
N PHE A 145 7.65 15.70 -13.73
CA PHE A 145 8.34 16.86 -14.28
C PHE A 145 8.10 18.11 -13.43
N LEU A 146 6.85 18.37 -13.03
CA LEU A 146 6.48 19.46 -12.14
C LEU A 146 7.21 19.37 -10.81
N ALA A 147 7.25 18.20 -10.17
CA ALA A 147 7.99 17.99 -8.94
C ALA A 147 9.50 18.23 -9.12
N GLY A 148 10.07 17.84 -10.28
CA GLY A 148 11.44 18.15 -10.67
C GLY A 148 11.69 19.66 -10.77
N PHE A 149 10.80 20.38 -11.43
CA PHE A 149 10.88 21.83 -11.60
C PHE A 149 10.79 22.57 -10.24
N ILE A 150 9.83 22.19 -9.38
CA ILE A 150 9.71 22.78 -8.05
C ILE A 150 10.97 22.55 -7.22
N SER A 151 11.65 21.40 -7.39
CA SER A 151 12.87 21.07 -6.65
C SER A 151 14.09 21.92 -7.03
N ILE A 152 14.02 22.73 -8.08
CA ILE A 152 15.06 23.71 -8.43
C ILE A 152 15.01 24.93 -7.47
N PHE A 153 13.78 25.30 -7.05
CA PHE A 153 13.54 26.50 -6.23
C PHE A 153 13.34 26.18 -4.74
N LYS A 154 13.10 24.92 -4.41
CA LYS A 154 12.90 24.45 -3.02
C LYS A 154 13.78 23.24 -2.74
N THR A 155 14.15 23.06 -1.47
CA THR A 155 14.89 21.86 -1.06
C THR A 155 14.06 20.60 -1.30
N ASN A 156 14.73 19.50 -1.62
CA ASN A 156 14.08 18.21 -1.82
C ASN A 156 13.33 17.69 -0.57
N SER A 157 13.73 18.11 0.62
CA SER A 157 13.05 17.82 1.90
C SER A 157 11.91 18.79 2.21
N GLY A 158 11.73 19.84 1.41
CA GLY A 158 10.62 20.79 1.53
C GLY A 158 9.28 20.15 1.13
N LYS A 159 8.18 20.72 1.66
CA LYS A 159 6.80 20.35 1.32
C LYS A 159 6.22 21.28 0.26
N SER A 160 5.23 20.81 -0.51
CA SER A 160 4.61 21.60 -1.60
C SER A 160 3.12 21.34 -1.70
N LYS A 161 2.31 22.34 -1.31
CA LYS A 161 0.83 22.30 -1.48
C LYS A 161 0.41 22.09 -2.94
N ILE A 162 1.22 22.49 -3.93
CA ILE A 162 0.95 22.25 -5.35
C ILE A 162 0.99 20.75 -5.64
N LEU A 163 1.97 20.02 -5.10
CA LEU A 163 2.09 18.58 -5.27
C LEU A 163 1.03 17.82 -4.46
N ASP A 164 0.69 18.30 -3.25
CA ASP A 164 -0.42 17.76 -2.46
C ASP A 164 -1.71 17.83 -3.27
N ASN A 165 -2.05 19.01 -3.80
CA ASN A 165 -3.26 19.22 -4.60
C ASN A 165 -3.24 18.44 -5.93
N ALA A 166 -2.09 18.33 -6.58
CA ALA A 166 -1.95 17.56 -7.82
C ALA A 166 -2.16 16.05 -7.59
N THR A 167 -1.83 15.56 -6.39
CA THR A 167 -1.95 14.13 -6.04
C THR A 167 -3.30 13.80 -5.41
N LEU A 168 -3.75 14.58 -4.44
CA LEU A 168 -4.93 14.27 -3.61
C LEU A 168 -6.16 15.10 -3.95
N GLY A 169 -5.98 16.29 -4.54
CA GLY A 169 -7.08 17.24 -4.77
C GLY A 169 -8.21 16.69 -5.65
N GLY A 170 -7.91 15.72 -6.53
CA GLY A 170 -8.92 15.02 -7.32
C GLY A 170 -9.81 14.13 -6.47
N PHE A 171 -9.23 13.42 -5.52
CA PHE A 171 -9.94 12.50 -4.61
C PHE A 171 -10.87 13.28 -3.67
N GLN A 172 -10.37 14.37 -3.11
CA GLN A 172 -11.16 15.27 -2.25
C GLN A 172 -12.38 15.82 -2.98
N LYS A 173 -12.22 16.23 -4.25
CA LYS A 173 -13.31 16.79 -5.07
C LYS A 173 -14.33 15.75 -5.55
N ALA A 174 -13.98 14.48 -5.58
CA ALA A 174 -14.87 13.40 -6.00
C ALA A 174 -16.06 13.22 -5.02
N VAL A 175 -15.87 13.56 -3.75
CA VAL A 175 -16.94 13.52 -2.73
C VAL A 175 -17.69 14.86 -2.73
N LYS A 176 -18.91 14.87 -3.28
CA LYS A 176 -19.70 16.11 -3.49
C LYS A 176 -20.15 16.78 -2.19
N GLN A 177 -20.57 16.01 -1.19
CA GLN A 177 -21.08 16.49 0.10
C GLN A 177 -20.10 16.22 1.24
N ARG A 178 -18.82 16.54 1.01
CA ARG A 178 -17.78 16.33 2.00
C ARG A 178 -17.91 17.32 3.16
N LYS A 179 -17.67 16.83 4.38
CA LYS A 179 -17.54 17.62 5.61
C LYS A 179 -16.09 18.00 5.87
N THR A 180 -15.15 17.14 5.46
CA THR A 180 -13.71 17.32 5.64
C THR A 180 -12.95 17.05 4.33
N ASP A 181 -11.67 17.40 4.27
CA ASP A 181 -10.80 17.07 3.13
C ASP A 181 -10.38 15.58 3.09
N THR A 182 -10.74 14.80 4.10
CA THR A 182 -10.43 13.38 4.23
C THR A 182 -11.62 12.45 4.01
N ASP A 183 -12.82 12.98 3.76
CA ASP A 183 -14.02 12.16 3.55
C ASP A 183 -13.91 11.13 2.42
N TRP A 184 -12.97 11.33 1.50
CA TRP A 184 -12.73 10.37 0.41
C TRP A 184 -12.13 9.04 0.90
N ILE A 185 -11.60 8.98 2.14
CA ILE A 185 -11.00 7.76 2.67
C ILE A 185 -12.05 6.77 3.17
N SER A 186 -13.19 7.24 3.69
CA SER A 186 -14.19 6.37 4.30
C SER A 186 -15.58 7.01 4.33
N THR A 187 -16.62 6.19 4.45
CA THR A 187 -17.99 6.60 4.81
C THR A 187 -18.21 6.61 6.32
N SER A 188 -17.33 5.95 7.09
CA SER A 188 -17.38 5.92 8.54
C SER A 188 -16.85 7.21 9.15
N GLU A 189 -17.72 7.98 9.82
CA GLU A 189 -17.31 9.18 10.56
C GLU A 189 -16.30 8.86 11.67
N GLU A 190 -16.41 7.70 12.30
CA GLU A 190 -15.47 7.24 13.32
C GLU A 190 -14.06 7.07 12.72
N ASN A 191 -13.95 6.38 11.57
CA ASN A 191 -12.67 6.20 10.90
C ASN A 191 -12.06 7.54 10.46
N ILE A 192 -12.88 8.45 9.89
CA ILE A 192 -12.44 9.78 9.50
C ILE A 192 -11.89 10.56 10.70
N ASN A 193 -12.62 10.54 11.83
CA ASN A 193 -12.20 11.22 13.05
C ASN A 193 -10.92 10.61 13.64
N ASN A 194 -10.80 9.29 13.64
CA ASN A 194 -9.59 8.60 14.07
C ASN A 194 -8.39 8.98 13.20
N TYR A 195 -8.56 9.07 11.88
CA TYR A 195 -7.51 9.50 10.96
C TYR A 195 -7.10 10.96 11.18
N ILE A 196 -8.05 11.88 11.33
CA ILE A 196 -7.79 13.32 11.52
C ILE A 196 -7.08 13.59 12.85
N ASN A 197 -7.46 12.87 13.91
CA ASN A 197 -6.92 13.05 15.25
C ASN A 197 -5.59 12.31 15.48
N ASP A 198 -5.18 11.44 14.56
CA ASP A 198 -3.91 10.74 14.67
C ASP A 198 -2.76 11.62 14.13
N PRO A 199 -1.79 12.04 14.98
CA PRO A 199 -0.69 12.89 14.55
C PRO A 199 0.26 12.22 13.55
N LEU A 200 0.18 10.91 13.37
CA LEU A 200 0.96 10.15 12.40
C LEU A 200 0.27 10.01 11.06
N CYS A 201 -1.02 10.36 10.98
CA CYS A 201 -1.80 10.38 9.74
C CYS A 201 -1.81 11.77 9.08
N GLY A 202 -2.15 11.84 7.78
CA GLY A 202 -2.33 13.10 7.06
C GLY A 202 -1.06 13.92 6.80
N ASN A 203 0.12 13.39 7.11
CA ASN A 203 1.37 14.10 6.96
C ASN A 203 1.81 14.20 5.49
N SER A 204 1.81 15.44 4.93
CA SER A 204 2.21 15.72 3.55
C SER A 204 3.61 15.22 3.23
N PHE A 205 3.80 14.74 2.00
CA PHE A 205 5.09 14.28 1.49
C PHE A 205 6.03 15.43 1.16
N THR A 206 7.33 15.16 1.27
CA THR A 206 8.36 16.02 0.74
C THR A 206 8.39 15.98 -0.80
N ILE A 207 9.01 16.97 -1.43
CA ILE A 207 9.16 17.01 -2.90
C ILE A 207 9.89 15.76 -3.40
N SER A 208 10.92 15.27 -2.68
CA SER A 208 11.62 14.03 -3.05
C SER A 208 10.71 12.81 -2.97
N ALA A 209 9.87 12.71 -1.95
CA ALA A 209 8.94 11.60 -1.78
C ALA A 209 7.84 11.58 -2.85
N TYR A 210 7.31 12.76 -3.27
CA TYR A 210 6.40 12.84 -4.42
C TYR A 210 7.07 12.37 -5.71
N LYS A 211 8.33 12.75 -5.96
CA LYS A 211 9.09 12.25 -7.12
C LYS A 211 9.21 10.73 -7.09
N ASP A 212 9.47 10.15 -5.92
CA ASP A 212 9.59 8.71 -5.75
C ASP A 212 8.24 8.00 -5.90
N LEU A 213 7.14 8.57 -5.36
CA LEU A 213 5.77 8.08 -5.59
C LEU A 213 5.43 8.04 -7.09
N TYR A 214 5.68 9.12 -7.82
CA TYR A 214 5.40 9.15 -9.27
C TYR A 214 6.26 8.16 -10.05
N ARG A 215 7.51 7.86 -9.62
CA ARG A 215 8.34 6.80 -10.21
C ARG A 215 7.77 5.42 -9.95
N LEU A 216 7.25 5.15 -8.73
CA LEU A 216 6.55 3.91 -8.41
C LEU A 216 5.31 3.72 -9.30
N VAL A 217 4.47 4.75 -9.44
CA VAL A 217 3.30 4.71 -10.34
C VAL A 217 3.69 4.47 -11.80
N LYS A 218 4.76 5.11 -12.29
CA LYS A 218 5.29 4.82 -13.64
C LYS A 218 5.77 3.37 -13.78
N GLY A 219 6.33 2.80 -12.72
CA GLY A 219 6.75 1.40 -12.68
C GLY A 219 5.62 0.42 -12.98
N LEU A 220 4.39 0.74 -12.57
CA LEU A 220 3.21 -0.10 -12.83
C LEU A 220 2.92 -0.28 -14.32
N HIS A 221 3.20 0.74 -15.13
CA HIS A 221 2.87 0.73 -16.56
C HIS A 221 4.00 0.26 -17.46
N ASN A 222 5.25 0.57 -17.15
CA ASN A 222 6.37 0.46 -18.08
C ASN A 222 7.16 -0.85 -17.96
N LYS A 223 6.96 -1.62 -16.89
CA LYS A 223 7.77 -2.81 -16.66
C LYS A 223 7.06 -4.03 -17.23
N LYS A 224 7.71 -4.69 -18.21
CA LYS A 224 7.48 -6.10 -18.51
C LYS A 224 8.40 -6.90 -17.60
N SER A 225 7.88 -7.91 -16.92
CA SER A 225 8.71 -8.91 -16.31
C SER A 225 8.81 -10.12 -17.24
N THR A 226 9.97 -10.76 -17.26
CA THR A 226 10.22 -11.97 -18.08
C THR A 226 10.14 -13.26 -17.26
N ASN A 227 10.18 -13.16 -15.91
CA ASN A 227 10.28 -14.32 -15.03
C ASN A 227 9.36 -14.16 -13.81
N VAL A 228 8.10 -13.80 -14.02
CA VAL A 228 7.12 -13.79 -12.92
C VAL A 228 6.56 -15.19 -12.68
N VAL A 229 6.37 -15.51 -11.42
CA VAL A 229 5.52 -16.61 -11.02
C VAL A 229 4.10 -16.05 -10.93
N ASN A 230 3.20 -16.56 -11.76
CA ASN A 230 1.80 -16.21 -11.70
C ASN A 230 1.18 -16.81 -10.43
N MET A 231 0.45 -15.98 -9.70
CA MET A 231 -0.22 -16.39 -8.46
C MET A 231 -1.58 -15.71 -8.38
N PRO A 232 -2.48 -16.18 -7.52
CA PRO A 232 -3.75 -15.52 -7.30
C PRO A 232 -3.58 -14.13 -6.73
N ILE A 233 -4.26 -13.16 -7.32
CA ILE A 233 -4.31 -11.78 -6.86
C ILE A 233 -5.77 -11.39 -6.64
N LEU A 234 -6.10 -11.03 -5.40
CA LEU A 234 -7.37 -10.45 -5.02
C LEU A 234 -7.27 -8.92 -5.07
N LEU A 235 -8.10 -8.31 -5.89
CA LEU A 235 -8.27 -6.86 -6.00
C LEU A 235 -9.55 -6.48 -5.26
N ILE A 236 -9.46 -5.66 -4.21
CA ILE A 236 -10.61 -5.24 -3.39
C ILE A 236 -10.65 -3.72 -3.24
N ASN A 237 -11.83 -3.15 -3.34
CA ASN A 237 -12.03 -1.71 -3.14
C ASN A 237 -13.48 -1.37 -2.78
N GLY A 238 -13.68 -0.19 -2.22
CA GLY A 238 -15.01 0.39 -2.14
C GLY A 238 -15.48 0.85 -3.52
N LYS A 239 -16.76 0.69 -3.83
CA LYS A 239 -17.35 1.12 -5.11
C LYS A 239 -17.25 2.63 -5.31
N ASP A 240 -17.30 3.38 -4.19
CA ASP A 240 -17.18 4.84 -4.18
C ASP A 240 -15.73 5.32 -3.95
N ASP A 241 -14.73 4.43 -4.10
CA ASP A 241 -13.32 4.78 -3.97
C ASP A 241 -12.83 5.62 -5.16
N PRO A 242 -12.50 6.91 -4.99
CA PRO A 242 -12.03 7.74 -6.09
C PRO A 242 -10.60 7.40 -6.54
N VAL A 243 -9.83 6.67 -5.73
CA VAL A 243 -8.41 6.34 -6.00
C VAL A 243 -8.30 5.25 -7.06
N VAL A 244 -9.17 4.25 -7.00
CA VAL A 244 -9.23 3.17 -8.00
C VAL A 244 -9.62 3.72 -9.37
N GLY A 245 -10.42 4.80 -9.42
CA GLY A 245 -10.78 5.48 -10.67
C GLY A 245 -11.89 4.78 -11.44
N GLN A 246 -12.78 4.14 -10.71
CA GLN A 246 -13.94 3.41 -11.24
C GLN A 246 -13.54 2.36 -12.29
N GLU A 247 -14.45 1.98 -13.21
CA GLU A 247 -14.23 0.98 -14.25
C GLU A 247 -12.98 1.26 -15.11
N LYS A 248 -12.71 2.52 -15.45
CA LYS A 248 -11.54 2.90 -16.26
C LYS A 248 -10.23 2.60 -15.55
N GLY A 249 -10.13 2.92 -14.27
CA GLY A 249 -8.92 2.69 -13.48
C GLY A 249 -8.72 1.19 -13.18
N TYR A 250 -9.80 0.49 -12.89
CA TYR A 250 -9.81 -0.96 -12.76
C TYR A 250 -9.29 -1.63 -14.04
N ASN A 251 -9.89 -1.33 -15.20
CA ASN A 251 -9.49 -1.91 -16.48
C ASN A 251 -8.02 -1.60 -16.83
N GLN A 252 -7.51 -0.42 -16.48
CA GLN A 252 -6.10 -0.09 -16.63
C GLN A 252 -5.22 -0.96 -15.72
N THR A 253 -5.64 -1.20 -14.48
CA THR A 253 -4.90 -2.05 -13.54
C THR A 253 -4.83 -3.50 -14.01
N ILE A 254 -5.94 -4.08 -14.46
CA ILE A 254 -5.99 -5.43 -15.04
C ILE A 254 -5.06 -5.54 -16.25
N LYS A 255 -5.14 -4.57 -17.18
CA LYS A 255 -4.28 -4.53 -18.37
C LYS A 255 -2.78 -4.47 -18.01
N ASP A 256 -2.43 -3.72 -16.97
CA ASP A 256 -1.04 -3.60 -16.54
C ASP A 256 -0.55 -4.88 -15.84
N LEU A 257 -1.37 -5.51 -15.00
CA LEU A 257 -1.06 -6.79 -14.36
C LEU A 257 -0.91 -7.92 -15.39
N ASN A 258 -1.86 -8.06 -16.33
CA ASN A 258 -1.76 -9.05 -17.41
C ASN A 258 -0.48 -8.86 -18.26
N ARG A 259 -0.13 -7.62 -18.58
CA ARG A 259 1.12 -7.34 -19.32
C ARG A 259 2.37 -7.70 -18.51
N GLN A 260 2.29 -7.66 -17.18
CA GLN A 260 3.36 -8.06 -16.27
C GLN A 260 3.43 -9.59 -16.07
N GLY A 261 2.43 -10.35 -16.55
CA GLY A 261 2.37 -11.80 -16.47
C GLY A 261 1.50 -12.34 -15.30
N PHE A 262 0.65 -11.48 -14.72
CA PHE A 262 -0.31 -11.86 -13.69
C PHE A 262 -1.73 -11.86 -14.27
N ASP A 263 -2.32 -13.03 -14.48
CA ASP A 263 -3.65 -13.20 -15.08
C ASP A 263 -4.66 -13.93 -14.19
N ASN A 264 -4.19 -14.52 -13.07
CA ASN A 264 -5.06 -15.12 -12.08
C ASN A 264 -5.62 -14.04 -11.12
N LEU A 265 -6.57 -13.27 -11.61
CA LEU A 265 -7.09 -12.07 -10.98
C LEU A 265 -8.56 -12.26 -10.56
N LYS A 266 -8.86 -11.95 -9.30
CA LYS A 266 -10.21 -11.85 -8.76
C LYS A 266 -10.45 -10.41 -8.30
N HIS A 267 -11.60 -9.84 -8.66
CA HIS A 267 -11.98 -8.50 -8.23
C HIS A 267 -13.31 -8.52 -7.47
N VAL A 268 -13.34 -7.79 -6.36
CA VAL A 268 -14.56 -7.55 -5.59
C VAL A 268 -14.59 -6.08 -5.18
N ASP A 269 -15.66 -5.39 -5.53
CA ASP A 269 -15.97 -4.05 -5.04
C ASP A 269 -17.12 -4.12 -4.01
N PHE A 270 -17.05 -3.25 -3.00
CA PHE A 270 -18.01 -3.21 -1.90
C PHE A 270 -18.89 -1.96 -2.02
N GLU A 271 -20.18 -2.17 -2.04
CA GLU A 271 -21.17 -1.08 -2.10
C GLU A 271 -21.05 -0.17 -0.86
N ASN A 272 -21.33 1.12 -1.04
CA ASN A 272 -21.33 2.11 0.02
C ASN A 272 -20.02 2.21 0.83
N MET A 273 -18.88 1.80 0.26
CA MET A 273 -17.57 1.94 0.85
C MET A 273 -16.67 2.82 -0.03
N ARG A 274 -15.74 3.51 0.61
CA ARG A 274 -14.71 4.31 -0.05
C ARG A 274 -13.34 3.62 0.05
N HIS A 275 -12.28 4.39 0.24
CA HIS A 275 -10.90 3.93 0.08
C HIS A 275 -10.44 2.93 1.14
N GLU A 276 -10.72 3.19 2.42
CA GLU A 276 -10.24 2.38 3.55
C GLU A 276 -11.26 1.31 3.97
N ILE A 277 -11.51 0.34 3.08
CA ILE A 277 -12.54 -0.68 3.26
C ILE A 277 -12.38 -1.54 4.52
N LEU A 278 -11.17 -1.68 5.07
CA LEU A 278 -10.92 -2.40 6.32
C LEU A 278 -11.40 -1.63 7.57
N ASN A 279 -11.73 -0.35 7.41
CA ASN A 279 -12.14 0.57 8.48
C ASN A 279 -13.56 1.11 8.26
N GLU A 280 -14.31 0.58 7.30
CA GLU A 280 -15.69 0.95 7.04
C GLU A 280 -16.67 0.31 8.03
N ASN A 281 -17.90 0.83 8.09
CA ASN A 281 -18.92 0.31 9.01
C ASN A 281 -19.24 -1.18 8.73
N GLU A 282 -19.32 -1.56 7.46
CA GLU A 282 -19.61 -2.94 7.02
C GLU A 282 -18.34 -3.73 6.69
N LYS A 283 -17.21 -3.39 7.31
CA LYS A 283 -15.91 -4.04 7.08
C LYS A 283 -15.92 -5.57 7.21
N ASP A 284 -16.86 -6.14 7.93
CA ASP A 284 -16.96 -7.60 8.10
C ASP A 284 -17.23 -8.31 6.76
N LEU A 285 -17.87 -7.66 5.79
CA LEU A 285 -18.03 -8.19 4.43
C LEU A 285 -16.65 -8.31 3.74
N VAL A 286 -15.77 -7.32 3.94
CA VAL A 286 -14.41 -7.31 3.39
C VAL A 286 -13.59 -8.44 4.02
N TYR A 287 -13.65 -8.59 5.33
CA TYR A 287 -12.94 -9.66 6.04
C TYR A 287 -13.42 -11.05 5.61
N THR A 288 -14.72 -11.22 5.40
CA THR A 288 -15.30 -12.48 4.88
C THR A 288 -14.74 -12.83 3.49
N GLU A 289 -14.61 -11.86 2.60
CA GLU A 289 -14.05 -12.10 1.27
C GLU A 289 -12.54 -12.41 1.32
N ILE A 290 -11.79 -11.73 2.21
CA ILE A 290 -10.38 -12.04 2.46
C ILE A 290 -10.22 -13.46 3.01
N GLU A 291 -11.02 -13.85 3.99
CA GLU A 291 -11.03 -15.20 4.57
C GLU A 291 -11.30 -16.26 3.49
N LYS A 292 -12.32 -16.07 2.66
CA LYS A 292 -12.63 -16.94 1.54
C LYS A 292 -11.44 -17.08 0.59
N PHE A 293 -10.84 -15.97 0.16
CA PHE A 293 -9.68 -15.97 -0.72
C PHE A 293 -8.47 -16.69 -0.11
N LEU A 294 -8.23 -16.51 1.19
CA LEU A 294 -7.13 -17.19 1.89
C LEU A 294 -7.36 -18.70 1.99
N GLY A 295 -8.63 -19.14 2.16
CA GLY A 295 -9.04 -20.54 2.25
C GLY A 295 -9.17 -21.26 0.91
N GLU A 296 -9.22 -20.55 -0.22
CA GLU A 296 -9.28 -21.16 -1.55
C GLU A 296 -7.98 -21.96 -1.81
N ASN A 297 -8.11 -23.30 -1.91
CA ASN A 297 -7.04 -24.15 -2.42
C ASN A 297 -6.96 -23.91 -3.93
N LEU A 298 -5.91 -23.27 -4.36
CA LEU A 298 -5.68 -22.99 -5.76
C LEU A 298 -4.91 -24.17 -6.36
N CYS A 299 -5.64 -24.94 -7.15
CA CYS A 299 -5.08 -25.98 -8.02
C CYS A 299 -4.21 -25.35 -9.11
#